data_5968790b61da944c7f39d09acc3247b5
#
_entry.id   5968790b61da944c7f39d09acc3247b5
#
_cell.length_a   1.000
_cell.length_b   1.000
_cell.length_c   1.000
_cell.angle_alpha   90.00
_cell.angle_beta   90.00
_cell.angle_gamma   90.00
#
_symmetry.space_group_name_H-M   'P 1'
#
loop_
_entity.id
_entity.type
_entity.pdbx_description
1 polymer ?
#
loop_
_entity_poly.entity_id
_entity_poly.type
_entity_poly.pdbx_seq_one_letter_code
_entity_poly.pdbx_strand_id
1 'polypeptide(L)'
;LLKIFTTQLSGIFNRIQDGESEPIEDGARLLAQAVISDHSVYVYGKNELEGILKEALYSSEPFPSAKPLPRYEEDWPDFQPADKVLMFCAHSSDDEELKMAENLKEKGIDLVVVSPVGKEGAPIAASADVHIDSKLKMPLLPDDDGTRFGFPSLMVSLYIYHALSFTLKEILQEYQ
;
A
#
# COMPACT_ATOMS: atom_id res chain seq x y z
N LEU A 1 24.92 -3.32 -13.81
CA LEU A 1 23.76 -2.65 -13.16
C LEU A 1 22.62 -3.59 -12.87
N LEU A 2 22.20 -4.42 -13.83
CA LEU A 2 21.07 -5.35 -13.62
C LEU A 2 21.31 -6.33 -12.47
N LYS A 3 22.52 -6.86 -12.34
CA LYS A 3 22.89 -7.74 -11.23
C LYS A 3 22.78 -7.05 -9.87
N ILE A 4 23.26 -5.81 -9.78
CA ILE A 4 23.15 -5.00 -8.57
C ILE A 4 21.69 -4.72 -8.25
N PHE A 5 20.92 -4.29 -9.23
CA PHE A 5 19.49 -4.04 -9.09
C PHE A 5 18.74 -5.27 -8.57
N THR A 6 18.97 -6.44 -9.19
CA THR A 6 18.35 -7.70 -8.77
C THR A 6 18.70 -8.05 -7.32
N THR A 7 19.96 -7.90 -6.94
CA THR A 7 20.41 -8.18 -5.56
C THR A 7 19.75 -7.25 -4.56
N GLN A 8 19.72 -5.96 -4.85
CA GLN A 8 19.12 -4.95 -3.96
C GLN A 8 17.60 -5.14 -3.84
N LEU A 9 16.93 -5.36 -4.96
CA LEU A 9 15.48 -5.58 -4.99
C LEU A 9 15.09 -6.87 -4.25
N SER A 10 15.82 -7.95 -4.46
CA SER A 10 15.62 -9.20 -3.72
C SER A 10 15.82 -9.02 -2.22
N GLY A 11 16.81 -8.22 -1.83
CA GLY A 11 17.02 -7.84 -0.43
C GLY A 11 15.82 -7.11 0.17
N ILE A 12 15.19 -6.21 -0.57
CA ILE A 12 13.96 -5.52 -0.13
C ILE A 12 12.82 -6.52 0.05
N PHE A 13 12.58 -7.40 -0.92
CA PHE A 13 11.53 -8.42 -0.82
C PHE A 13 11.74 -9.33 0.39
N ASN A 14 12.96 -9.76 0.65
CA ASN A 14 13.29 -10.57 1.82
C ASN A 14 13.02 -9.83 3.13
N ARG A 15 13.38 -8.55 3.23
CA ARG A 15 13.11 -7.75 4.43
C ARG A 15 11.62 -7.51 4.65
N ILE A 16 10.83 -7.36 3.59
CA ILE A 16 9.36 -7.30 3.70
C ILE A 16 8.83 -8.63 4.22
N GLN A 17 9.23 -9.73 3.62
CA GLN A 17 8.80 -11.07 4.04
C GLN A 17 9.13 -11.35 5.50
N ASP A 18 10.35 -11.01 5.95
CA ASP A 18 10.82 -11.31 7.29
C ASP A 18 10.26 -10.34 8.36
N GLY A 19 10.05 -9.08 7.99
CA GLY A 19 9.72 -8.02 8.95
C GLY A 19 8.27 -7.54 8.91
N GLU A 20 7.53 -7.79 7.83
CA GLU A 20 6.19 -7.22 7.63
C GLU A 20 5.07 -8.26 7.51
N SER A 21 5.35 -9.52 7.79
CA SER A 21 4.33 -10.59 7.71
C SER A 21 3.16 -10.34 8.66
N GLU A 22 3.40 -9.87 9.88
CA GLU A 22 2.36 -9.55 10.84
C GLU A 22 1.53 -8.32 10.41
N PRO A 23 2.11 -7.16 10.06
CA PRO A 23 1.34 -6.04 9.52
C PRO A 23 0.57 -6.37 8.24
N ILE A 24 1.11 -7.22 7.36
CA ILE A 24 0.40 -7.69 6.15
C ILE A 24 -0.83 -8.51 6.54
N GLU A 25 -0.70 -9.42 7.51
CA GLU A 25 -1.83 -10.20 8.01
C GLU A 25 -2.88 -9.29 8.66
N ASP A 26 -2.48 -8.36 9.50
CA ASP A 26 -3.39 -7.40 10.15
C ASP A 26 -4.11 -6.53 9.11
N GLY A 27 -3.38 -6.05 8.11
CA GLY A 27 -3.95 -5.28 7.01
C GLY A 27 -4.97 -6.10 6.21
N ALA A 28 -4.64 -7.33 5.87
CA ALA A 28 -5.56 -8.22 5.15
C ALA A 28 -6.82 -8.52 5.97
N ARG A 29 -6.70 -8.73 7.29
CA ARG A 29 -7.84 -8.92 8.20
C ARG A 29 -8.74 -7.70 8.24
N LEU A 30 -8.16 -6.51 8.30
CA LEU A 30 -8.93 -5.27 8.28
C LEU A 30 -9.69 -5.10 6.95
N LEU A 31 -9.03 -5.34 5.82
CA LEU A 31 -9.65 -5.26 4.50
C LEU A 31 -10.73 -6.35 4.31
N ALA A 32 -10.54 -7.53 4.87
CA ALA A 32 -11.51 -8.62 4.82
C ALA A 32 -12.86 -8.24 5.43
N GLN A 33 -12.88 -7.36 6.42
CA GLN A 33 -14.13 -6.89 7.04
C GLN A 33 -15.05 -6.21 6.02
N ALA A 34 -14.50 -5.40 5.12
CA ALA A 34 -15.27 -4.79 4.04
C ALA A 34 -15.81 -5.85 3.06
N VAL A 35 -14.96 -6.78 2.63
CA VAL A 35 -15.32 -7.81 1.66
C VAL A 35 -16.42 -8.73 2.22
N ILE A 36 -16.28 -9.21 3.46
CA ILE A 36 -17.23 -10.12 4.12
C ILE A 36 -18.59 -9.46 4.33
N SER A 37 -18.60 -8.15 4.61
CA SER A 37 -19.84 -7.39 4.84
C SER A 37 -20.41 -6.74 3.56
N ASP A 38 -19.90 -7.10 2.40
CA ASP A 38 -20.33 -6.57 1.09
C ASP A 38 -20.18 -5.04 0.97
N HIS A 39 -19.08 -4.54 1.51
CA HIS A 39 -18.66 -3.13 1.41
C HIS A 39 -17.43 -2.98 0.54
N SER A 40 -16.94 -1.76 0.36
CA SER A 40 -15.89 -1.44 -0.60
C SER A 40 -14.51 -1.32 0.06
N VAL A 41 -13.50 -1.76 -0.69
CA VAL A 41 -12.09 -1.45 -0.42
C VAL A 41 -11.66 -0.40 -1.43
N TYR A 42 -11.47 0.83 -0.99
CA TYR A 42 -10.99 1.92 -1.84
C TYR A 42 -9.48 1.89 -1.91
N VAL A 43 -8.95 1.78 -3.12
CA VAL A 43 -7.50 1.67 -3.38
C VAL A 43 -6.98 3.00 -3.90
N TYR A 44 -5.87 3.47 -3.34
CA TYR A 44 -5.21 4.71 -3.72
C TYR A 44 -3.75 4.47 -4.07
N GLY A 45 -3.30 5.15 -5.09
CA GLY A 45 -1.90 5.35 -5.46
C GLY A 45 -1.83 6.47 -6.49
N LYS A 46 -0.87 7.38 -6.34
CA LYS A 46 -0.69 8.48 -7.31
C LYS A 46 0.56 8.29 -8.14
N ASN A 47 0.64 9.00 -9.26
CA ASN A 47 1.75 8.95 -10.21
C ASN A 47 1.99 7.50 -10.67
N GLU A 48 3.21 6.98 -10.57
CA GLU A 48 3.53 5.59 -10.94
C GLU A 48 2.72 4.55 -10.16
N LEU A 49 2.30 4.86 -8.93
CA LEU A 49 1.51 3.94 -8.10
C LEU A 49 0.04 3.82 -8.54
N GLU A 50 -0.42 4.59 -9.53
CA GLU A 50 -1.69 4.32 -10.20
C GLU A 50 -1.71 2.94 -10.85
N GLY A 51 -0.55 2.35 -11.13
CA GLY A 51 -0.43 0.97 -11.59
C GLY A 51 -1.07 -0.05 -10.65
N ILE A 52 -1.06 0.22 -9.33
CA ILE A 52 -1.75 -0.63 -8.34
C ILE A 52 -3.26 -0.65 -8.59
N LEU A 53 -3.86 0.51 -8.92
CA LEU A 53 -5.29 0.58 -9.22
C LEU A 53 -5.63 -0.25 -10.47
N LYS A 54 -4.76 -0.22 -11.47
CA LYS A 54 -4.96 -1.01 -12.69
C LYS A 54 -4.92 -2.51 -12.39
N GLU A 55 -3.96 -2.94 -11.57
CA GLU A 55 -3.87 -4.33 -11.12
C GLU A 55 -5.12 -4.73 -10.30
N ALA A 56 -5.50 -3.90 -9.34
CA ALA A 56 -6.62 -4.19 -8.45
C ALA A 56 -7.98 -4.25 -9.16
N LEU A 57 -8.17 -3.45 -10.22
CA LEU A 57 -9.47 -3.30 -10.88
C LEU A 57 -9.60 -4.13 -12.16
N TYR A 58 -8.51 -4.31 -12.92
CA TYR A 58 -8.59 -4.78 -14.31
C TYR A 58 -7.70 -5.98 -14.62
N SER A 59 -6.94 -6.49 -13.65
CA SER A 59 -6.14 -7.70 -13.87
C SER A 59 -7.03 -8.95 -14.00
N SER A 60 -6.43 -10.07 -14.36
CA SER A 60 -7.15 -11.36 -14.41
C SER A 60 -7.64 -11.84 -13.02
N GLU A 61 -7.04 -11.32 -11.96
CA GLU A 61 -7.40 -11.62 -10.57
C GLU A 61 -7.61 -10.30 -9.80
N PRO A 62 -8.73 -9.59 -10.02
CA PRO A 62 -8.96 -8.31 -9.37
C PRO A 62 -9.10 -8.46 -7.86
N PHE A 63 -8.72 -7.39 -7.14
CA PHE A 63 -8.86 -7.37 -5.69
C PHE A 63 -10.37 -7.34 -5.31
N PRO A 64 -10.82 -8.18 -4.39
CA PRO A 64 -12.24 -8.25 -4.02
C PRO A 64 -12.76 -6.90 -3.51
N SER A 65 -13.95 -6.50 -3.98
CA SER A 65 -14.62 -5.26 -3.60
C SER A 65 -13.84 -3.98 -3.87
N ALA A 66 -12.82 -4.02 -4.73
CA ALA A 66 -11.97 -2.87 -5.01
C ALA A 66 -12.70 -1.78 -5.80
N LYS A 67 -12.48 -0.54 -5.37
CA LYS A 67 -12.87 0.68 -6.08
C LYS A 67 -11.73 1.68 -6.03
N PRO A 68 -11.57 2.57 -7.03
CA PRO A 68 -10.55 3.60 -6.95
C PRO A 68 -10.93 4.65 -5.90
N LEU A 69 -9.98 5.05 -5.07
CA LEU A 69 -10.12 6.25 -4.24
C LEU A 69 -9.70 7.47 -5.07
N PRO A 70 -10.58 8.44 -5.32
CA PRO A 70 -10.21 9.66 -6.01
C PRO A 70 -9.13 10.43 -5.24
N ARG A 71 -8.22 11.09 -5.99
CA ARG A 71 -7.12 11.87 -5.43
C ARG A 71 -7.60 13.07 -4.62
N TYR A 72 -8.67 13.73 -5.08
CA TYR A 72 -9.19 14.94 -4.46
C TYR A 72 -10.40 14.65 -3.59
N GLU A 73 -10.44 15.23 -2.40
CA GLU A 73 -11.48 14.97 -1.40
C GLU A 73 -12.89 15.32 -1.89
N GLU A 74 -13.02 16.35 -2.72
CA GLU A 74 -14.30 16.75 -3.32
C GLU A 74 -14.93 15.67 -4.21
N ASP A 75 -14.11 14.74 -4.71
CA ASP A 75 -14.54 13.63 -5.56
C ASP A 75 -14.75 12.33 -4.76
N TRP A 76 -14.54 12.35 -3.46
CA TRP A 76 -14.67 11.15 -2.65
C TRP A 76 -16.11 10.66 -2.59
N PRO A 77 -16.31 9.34 -2.49
CA PRO A 77 -17.64 8.78 -2.31
C PRO A 77 -18.21 9.13 -0.94
N ASP A 78 -19.51 8.91 -0.81
CA ASP A 78 -20.16 8.89 0.50
C ASP A 78 -19.84 7.54 1.17
N PHE A 79 -18.79 7.54 1.99
CA PHE A 79 -18.29 6.33 2.63
C PHE A 79 -19.33 5.70 3.56
N GLN A 80 -19.44 4.37 3.48
CA GLN A 80 -20.22 3.57 4.41
C GLN A 80 -19.35 3.14 5.61
N PRO A 81 -19.93 2.86 6.79
CA PRO A 81 -19.13 2.57 7.99
C PRO A 81 -18.16 1.39 7.88
N ALA A 82 -18.46 0.39 7.06
CA ALA A 82 -17.62 -0.78 6.88
C ALA A 82 -16.66 -0.69 5.70
N ASP A 83 -16.69 0.42 4.94
CA ASP A 83 -15.71 0.67 3.88
C ASP A 83 -14.30 0.80 4.47
N LYS A 84 -13.32 0.36 3.72
CA LYS A 84 -11.89 0.44 4.08
C LYS A 84 -11.10 1.12 2.97
N VAL A 85 -9.95 1.67 3.32
CA VAL A 85 -9.02 2.27 2.37
C VAL A 85 -7.69 1.53 2.42
N LEU A 86 -7.14 1.20 1.26
CA LEU A 86 -5.80 0.68 1.05
C LEU A 86 -4.99 1.71 0.26
N MET A 87 -4.02 2.33 0.91
CA MET A 87 -3.29 3.48 0.39
C MET A 87 -1.81 3.15 0.20
N PHE A 88 -1.32 3.27 -1.03
CA PHE A 88 0.09 3.08 -1.38
C PHE A 88 0.76 4.44 -1.59
N CYS A 89 1.85 4.68 -0.87
CA CYS A 89 2.62 5.91 -0.92
C CYS A 89 4.08 5.60 -1.23
N ALA A 90 4.67 6.31 -2.21
CA ALA A 90 6.09 6.17 -2.53
C ALA A 90 6.99 6.78 -1.44
N HIS A 91 6.47 7.77 -0.71
CA HIS A 91 7.15 8.45 0.38
C HIS A 91 6.21 8.61 1.58
N SER A 92 6.76 8.59 2.79
CA SER A 92 5.96 8.66 4.03
C SER A 92 5.64 10.08 4.49
N SER A 93 6.17 11.10 3.82
CA SER A 93 6.09 12.52 4.20
C SER A 93 5.52 13.43 3.10
N ASP A 94 4.84 12.88 2.11
CA ASP A 94 4.14 13.68 1.10
C ASP A 94 2.98 14.44 1.74
N ASP A 95 2.97 15.76 1.66
CA ASP A 95 2.00 16.62 2.35
C ASP A 95 0.55 16.35 1.92
N GLU A 96 0.32 16.12 0.63
CA GLU A 96 -1.01 15.80 0.08
C GLU A 96 -1.53 14.48 0.65
N GLU A 97 -0.66 13.46 0.67
CA GLU A 97 -1.02 12.12 1.18
C GLU A 97 -1.20 12.10 2.70
N LEU A 98 -0.37 12.88 3.43
CA LEU A 98 -0.56 13.08 4.87
C LEU A 98 -1.93 13.69 5.18
N LYS A 99 -2.31 14.73 4.44
CA LYS A 99 -3.61 15.40 4.60
C LYS A 99 -4.76 14.45 4.28
N MET A 100 -4.64 13.68 3.21
CA MET A 100 -5.63 12.67 2.82
C MET A 100 -5.83 11.64 3.94
N ALA A 101 -4.76 11.10 4.50
CA ALA A 101 -4.82 10.12 5.58
C ALA A 101 -5.46 10.70 6.85
N GLU A 102 -5.12 11.94 7.21
CA GLU A 102 -5.75 12.64 8.33
C GLU A 102 -7.25 12.82 8.13
N ASN A 103 -7.68 13.24 6.94
CA ASN A 103 -9.10 13.46 6.62
C ASN A 103 -9.89 12.14 6.64
N LEU A 104 -9.30 11.04 6.14
CA LEU A 104 -9.91 9.71 6.24
C LEU A 104 -10.09 9.27 7.69
N LYS A 105 -9.07 9.48 8.52
CA LYS A 105 -9.13 9.18 9.96
C LYS A 105 -10.22 9.99 10.66
N GLU A 106 -10.31 11.28 10.38
CA GLU A 106 -11.36 12.16 10.94
C GLU A 106 -12.76 11.71 10.55
N LYS A 107 -12.93 11.13 9.36
CA LYS A 107 -14.20 10.56 8.90
C LYS A 107 -14.50 9.18 9.51
N GLY A 108 -13.59 8.63 10.30
CA GLY A 108 -13.73 7.30 10.91
C GLY A 108 -13.55 6.14 9.93
N ILE A 109 -12.84 6.35 8.83
CA ILE A 109 -12.57 5.30 7.83
C ILE A 109 -11.28 4.59 8.20
N ASP A 110 -11.35 3.28 8.36
CA ASP A 110 -10.16 2.45 8.64
C ASP A 110 -9.22 2.41 7.44
N LEU A 111 -7.94 2.57 7.72
CA LEU A 111 -6.91 2.83 6.73
C LEU A 111 -5.71 1.90 6.89
N VAL A 112 -5.41 1.16 5.83
CA VAL A 112 -4.14 0.44 5.66
C VAL A 112 -3.22 1.28 4.77
N VAL A 113 -2.04 1.64 5.27
CA VAL A 113 -1.05 2.42 4.51
C VAL A 113 0.20 1.59 4.26
N VAL A 114 0.64 1.57 3.02
CA VAL A 114 1.94 1.03 2.60
C VAL A 114 2.85 2.19 2.23
N SER A 115 3.92 2.39 2.97
CA SER A 115 4.92 3.44 2.72
C SER A 115 6.27 3.09 3.33
N PRO A 116 7.38 3.67 2.85
CA PRO A 116 8.67 3.47 3.50
C PRO A 116 8.71 4.15 4.88
N VAL A 117 9.58 3.63 5.76
CA VAL A 117 9.94 4.26 7.03
C VAL A 117 11.33 4.87 6.88
N GLY A 118 11.43 6.19 6.92
CA GLY A 118 12.70 6.91 6.84
C GLY A 118 13.44 6.98 8.18
N LYS A 119 14.55 7.74 8.22
CA LYS A 119 15.33 7.93 9.46
C LYS A 119 14.53 8.57 10.59
N GLU A 120 13.59 9.45 10.24
CA GLU A 120 12.73 10.16 11.18
C GLU A 120 11.35 9.49 11.35
N GLY A 121 11.23 8.25 10.91
CA GLY A 121 9.99 7.48 10.97
C GLY A 121 9.14 7.60 9.71
N ALA A 122 7.85 7.35 9.86
CA ALA A 122 6.84 7.46 8.80
C ALA A 122 5.68 8.31 9.32
N PRO A 123 5.66 9.64 9.03
CA PRO A 123 4.59 10.53 9.54
C PRO A 123 3.19 10.05 9.21
N ILE A 124 2.98 9.46 8.03
CA ILE A 124 1.66 8.97 7.60
C ILE A 124 1.15 7.80 8.45
N ALA A 125 2.04 7.05 9.11
CA ALA A 125 1.66 5.92 9.96
C ALA A 125 0.80 6.35 11.16
N ALA A 126 0.91 7.61 11.60
CA ALA A 126 0.09 8.13 12.70
C ALA A 126 -1.41 8.17 12.38
N SER A 127 -1.78 8.22 11.11
CA SER A 127 -3.18 8.23 10.66
C SER A 127 -3.67 6.85 10.21
N ALA A 128 -2.79 5.86 10.12
CA ALA A 128 -3.12 4.51 9.69
C ALA A 128 -3.55 3.62 10.85
N ASP A 129 -4.52 2.74 10.61
CA ASP A 129 -4.87 1.66 11.52
C ASP A 129 -3.87 0.50 11.41
N VAL A 130 -3.37 0.27 10.20
CA VAL A 130 -2.27 -0.66 9.92
C VAL A 130 -1.29 0.02 8.99
N HIS A 131 -0.01 0.00 9.32
CA HIS A 131 1.07 0.48 8.49
C HIS A 131 2.01 -0.65 8.09
N ILE A 132 2.29 -0.76 6.80
CA ILE A 132 3.22 -1.75 6.24
C ILE A 132 4.41 -0.99 5.67
N ASP A 133 5.61 -1.31 6.16
CA ASP A 133 6.85 -0.70 5.69
C ASP A 133 7.27 -1.30 4.34
N SER A 134 7.31 -0.49 3.30
CA SER A 134 7.77 -0.93 1.97
C SER A 134 9.26 -1.20 1.90
N LYS A 135 10.05 -0.80 2.89
CA LYS A 135 11.51 -0.93 2.95
C LYS A 135 12.26 -0.17 1.84
N LEU A 136 11.56 0.46 0.93
CA LEU A 136 12.17 1.21 -0.17
C LEU A 136 12.34 2.70 0.21
N LYS A 137 13.49 3.03 0.78
CA LYS A 137 13.78 4.39 1.32
C LYS A 137 14.48 5.30 0.32
N MET A 138 15.20 4.72 -0.64
CA MET A 138 16.05 5.46 -1.58
C MET A 138 16.24 4.66 -2.87
N PRO A 139 16.67 5.33 -3.96
CA PRO A 139 17.03 4.63 -5.18
C PRO A 139 18.14 3.58 -4.94
N LEU A 140 18.11 2.49 -5.69
CA LEU A 140 18.91 1.29 -5.40
C LEU A 140 20.31 1.30 -6.02
N LEU A 141 20.53 2.06 -7.07
CA LEU A 141 21.77 2.02 -7.85
C LEU A 141 22.62 3.26 -7.62
N PRO A 142 23.95 3.11 -7.42
CA PRO A 142 24.86 4.24 -7.40
C PRO A 142 25.12 4.77 -8.80
N ASP A 143 25.28 6.08 -8.96
CA ASP A 143 25.74 6.73 -10.16
C ASP A 143 27.17 7.23 -10.01
N ASP A 144 27.87 7.50 -11.12
CA ASP A 144 29.27 7.92 -11.13
C ASP A 144 29.49 9.30 -10.48
N ASP A 145 28.46 10.15 -10.47
CA ASP A 145 28.51 11.48 -9.85
C ASP A 145 28.22 11.47 -8.34
N GLY A 146 28.06 10.29 -7.73
CA GLY A 146 27.74 10.13 -6.32
C GLY A 146 26.24 10.22 -6.00
N THR A 147 25.39 10.44 -6.99
CA THR A 147 23.92 10.34 -6.82
C THR A 147 23.45 8.89 -6.91
N ARG A 148 22.16 8.68 -6.77
CA ARG A 148 21.54 7.35 -6.89
C ARG A 148 20.35 7.43 -7.81
N PHE A 149 20.07 6.31 -8.50
CA PHE A 149 18.91 6.17 -9.40
C PHE A 149 18.30 4.78 -9.27
N GLY A 150 17.22 4.51 -10.00
CA GLY A 150 16.50 3.25 -9.94
C GLY A 150 15.64 3.14 -8.67
N PHE A 151 14.45 3.76 -8.69
CA PHE A 151 13.49 3.74 -7.58
C PHE A 151 12.27 2.92 -7.97
N PRO A 152 12.27 1.58 -7.70
CA PRO A 152 11.24 0.67 -8.16
C PRO A 152 10.00 0.67 -7.24
N SER A 153 9.41 1.84 -7.01
CA SER A 153 8.28 2.02 -6.09
C SER A 153 7.07 1.17 -6.49
N LEU A 154 6.74 1.11 -7.78
CA LEU A 154 5.63 0.30 -8.25
C LEU A 154 5.89 -1.20 -8.09
N MET A 155 7.09 -1.69 -8.40
CA MET A 155 7.44 -3.11 -8.24
C MET A 155 7.35 -3.55 -6.78
N VAL A 156 7.89 -2.76 -5.87
CA VAL A 156 7.85 -3.06 -4.43
C VAL A 156 6.43 -2.99 -3.89
N SER A 157 5.67 -1.98 -4.29
CA SER A 157 4.26 -1.84 -3.92
C SER A 157 3.41 -2.99 -4.45
N LEU A 158 3.64 -3.45 -5.68
CA LEU A 158 2.95 -4.62 -6.24
C LEU A 158 3.30 -5.91 -5.48
N TYR A 159 4.53 -6.06 -5.04
CA TYR A 159 4.91 -7.19 -4.19
C TYR A 159 4.07 -7.25 -2.90
N ILE A 160 3.93 -6.12 -2.22
CA ILE A 160 3.10 -6.02 -1.00
C ILE A 160 1.61 -6.19 -1.33
N TYR A 161 1.16 -5.61 -2.44
CA TYR A 161 -0.20 -5.80 -2.94
C TYR A 161 -0.54 -7.28 -3.11
N HIS A 162 0.33 -8.05 -3.75
CA HIS A 162 0.13 -9.48 -3.93
C HIS A 162 0.15 -10.23 -2.59
N ALA A 163 1.04 -9.87 -1.68
CA ALA A 163 1.06 -10.45 -0.33
C ALA A 163 -0.27 -10.22 0.41
N LEU A 164 -0.81 -9.00 0.35
CA LEU A 164 -2.13 -8.68 0.90
C LEU A 164 -3.24 -9.48 0.22
N SER A 165 -3.21 -9.58 -1.12
CA SER A 165 -4.22 -10.33 -1.89
C SER A 165 -4.22 -11.81 -1.54
N PHE A 166 -3.06 -12.42 -1.42
CA PHE A 166 -2.93 -13.84 -1.07
C PHE A 166 -3.43 -14.12 0.36
N THR A 167 -3.02 -13.28 1.30
CA THR A 167 -3.46 -13.39 2.70
C THR A 167 -4.95 -13.16 2.82
N LEU A 168 -5.50 -12.16 2.11
CA LEU A 168 -6.95 -11.92 2.06
C LEU A 168 -7.70 -13.15 1.52
N LYS A 169 -7.19 -13.74 0.45
CA LYS A 169 -7.80 -14.95 -0.13
C LYS A 169 -7.86 -16.10 0.87
N GLU A 170 -6.79 -16.34 1.61
CA GLU A 170 -6.75 -17.36 2.67
C GLU A 170 -7.78 -17.06 3.76
N ILE A 171 -7.85 -15.81 4.23
CA ILE A 171 -8.81 -15.39 5.24
C ILE A 171 -10.25 -15.61 4.75
N LEU A 172 -10.58 -15.19 3.52
CA LEU A 172 -11.92 -15.34 2.97
C LEU A 172 -12.34 -16.80 2.82
N GLN A 173 -11.40 -17.71 2.57
CA GLN A 173 -11.69 -19.15 2.50
C GLN A 173 -12.13 -19.72 3.86
N GLU A 174 -11.68 -19.14 4.98
CA GLU A 174 -12.10 -19.55 6.33
C GLU A 174 -13.57 -19.21 6.62
N TYR A 175 -14.15 -18.27 5.86
CA TYR A 175 -15.56 -17.83 6.03
C TYR A 175 -16.52 -18.50 5.04
N GLN A 176 -16.05 -19.39 4.21
CA GLN A 176 -16.86 -20.22 3.29
C GLN A 176 -17.10 -21.59 3.90
#